data_649e6e1e162a2747a86cea9dbe08b1c2
#
_entry.id   649e6e1e162a2747a86cea9dbe08b1c2
#
_cell.length_a   1.000
_cell.length_b   1.000
_cell.length_c   1.000
_cell.angle_alpha   90.00
_cell.angle_beta   90.00
_cell.angle_gamma   90.00
#
_symmetry.space_group_name_H-M   'P 1'
#
loop_
_entity.id
_entity.type
_entity.pdbx_description
1 polymer ?
#
loop_
_entity_poly.entity_id
_entity_poly.type
_entity_poly.pdbx_seq_one_letter_code
_entity_poly.pdbx_strand_id
1 'polypeptide(L)'
;MAATGVPEYRSLPLEEVFRRTKAFLAGQMEREQLLYRAKTAADRCDTLHKADMPLAEKMQAARKVTMDFVLEDSFLITNVGRFTMPESCRPYVLDYGAILPCAVQPFALLISSYGDTMKLSVAQRDSNMQIVGDLMSGLHEIGVEAESRSYPFVVTRYDGMACEA
;
A
#
# COMPACT_ATOMS: atom_id res chain seq x y z
N MET A 1 11.02 -6.63 1.95
CA MET A 1 10.94 -7.64 3.02
C MET A 1 10.39 -6.97 4.26
N ALA A 2 9.15 -7.19 4.55
CA ALA A 2 8.55 -6.69 5.78
C ALA A 2 8.93 -7.65 6.91
N ALA A 3 9.72 -7.18 7.85
CA ALA A 3 10.05 -7.91 9.07
C ALA A 3 8.84 -8.00 10.04
N THR A 4 7.65 -7.83 9.53
CA THR A 4 6.41 -7.71 10.31
C THR A 4 5.81 -9.05 10.74
N GLY A 5 6.46 -10.16 10.41
CA GLY A 5 6.06 -11.48 10.87
C GLY A 5 6.85 -12.03 12.06
N VAL A 6 7.72 -11.23 12.67
CA VAL A 6 8.58 -11.72 13.75
C VAL A 6 7.78 -11.80 15.04
N PRO A 7 7.63 -13.01 15.64
CA PRO A 7 6.89 -13.19 16.89
C PRO A 7 7.36 -12.29 18.03
N GLU A 8 8.60 -11.84 17.97
CA GLU A 8 9.24 -10.94 18.93
C GLU A 8 8.50 -9.60 19.11
N TYR A 9 7.83 -9.09 18.06
CA TYR A 9 7.12 -7.81 18.16
C TYR A 9 5.84 -7.88 18.99
N ARG A 10 5.24 -9.06 19.14
CA ARG A 10 3.98 -9.23 19.90
C ARG A 10 4.15 -8.99 21.40
N SER A 11 5.35 -9.17 21.93
CA SER A 11 5.66 -9.01 23.36
C SER A 11 6.25 -7.65 23.69
N LEU A 12 6.50 -6.80 22.72
CA LEU A 12 7.10 -5.49 22.92
C LEU A 12 6.06 -4.43 23.28
N PRO A 13 6.40 -3.45 24.13
CA PRO A 13 5.60 -2.25 24.29
C PRO A 13 5.43 -1.51 22.95
N LEU A 14 4.26 -0.90 22.73
CA LEU A 14 3.91 -0.23 21.49
C LEU A 14 4.92 0.86 21.08
N GLU A 15 5.45 1.62 22.05
CA GLU A 15 6.50 2.61 21.80
C GLU A 15 7.77 2.01 21.22
N GLU A 16 8.16 0.83 21.71
CA GLU A 16 9.34 0.14 21.20
C GLU A 16 9.11 -0.39 19.77
N VAL A 17 7.90 -0.88 19.49
CA VAL A 17 7.50 -1.27 18.13
C VAL A 17 7.59 -0.06 17.19
N PHE A 18 7.07 1.09 17.59
CA PHE A 18 7.13 2.32 16.81
C PHE A 18 8.58 2.77 16.59
N ARG A 19 9.40 2.75 17.64
CA ARG A 19 10.81 3.14 17.55
C ARG A 19 11.58 2.26 16.57
N ARG A 20 11.41 0.95 16.65
CA ARG A 20 12.06 -0.02 15.73
C ARG A 20 11.56 0.13 14.31
N THR A 21 10.25 0.25 14.12
CA THR A 21 9.66 0.45 12.79
C THR A 21 10.17 1.74 12.15
N LYS A 22 10.22 2.83 12.91
CA LYS A 22 10.74 4.11 12.42
C LYS A 22 12.20 4.02 12.02
N ALA A 23 13.04 3.38 12.84
CA ALA A 23 14.46 3.18 12.54
C ALA A 23 14.65 2.31 11.28
N PHE A 24 13.89 1.22 11.16
CA PHE A 24 13.90 0.36 9.98
C PHE A 24 13.51 1.13 8.72
N LEU A 25 12.42 1.87 8.74
CA LEU A 25 11.95 2.67 7.60
C LEU A 25 12.97 3.75 7.22
N ALA A 26 13.59 4.42 8.20
CA ALA A 26 14.63 5.41 7.94
C ALA A 26 15.80 4.80 7.18
N GLY A 27 16.30 3.62 7.62
CA GLY A 27 17.35 2.90 6.90
C GLY A 27 16.97 2.49 5.48
N GLN A 28 15.69 2.12 5.26
CA GLN A 28 15.19 1.77 3.92
C GLN A 28 15.08 2.98 2.99
N MET A 29 14.97 4.19 3.54
CA MET A 29 14.89 5.46 2.79
C MET A 29 16.24 6.11 2.57
N GLU A 30 17.34 5.51 3.03
CA GLU A 30 18.67 5.98 2.72
C GLU A 30 18.94 6.01 1.22
N ARG A 31 19.63 7.06 0.77
CA ARG A 31 19.89 7.29 -0.66
C ARG A 31 20.52 6.07 -1.34
N GLU A 32 21.46 5.42 -0.68
CA GLU A 32 22.16 4.24 -1.24
C GLU A 32 21.20 3.07 -1.43
N GLN A 33 20.31 2.83 -0.47
CA GLN A 33 19.29 1.78 -0.56
C GLN A 33 18.28 2.05 -1.67
N LEU A 34 17.84 3.30 -1.81
CA LEU A 34 16.94 3.72 -2.88
C LEU A 34 17.60 3.57 -4.25
N LEU A 35 18.85 3.99 -4.39
CA LEU A 35 19.61 3.84 -5.63
C LEU A 35 19.86 2.37 -5.99
N TYR A 36 20.19 1.55 -5.00
CA TYR A 36 20.36 0.11 -5.20
C TYR A 36 19.07 -0.55 -5.72
N ARG A 37 17.92 -0.24 -5.10
CA ARG A 37 16.62 -0.77 -5.54
C ARG A 37 16.25 -0.29 -6.95
N ALA A 38 16.42 1.01 -7.21
CA ALA A 38 16.15 1.57 -8.54
C ALA A 38 17.02 0.94 -9.61
N LYS A 39 18.32 0.78 -9.32
CA LYS A 39 19.24 0.10 -10.24
C LYS A 39 18.86 -1.36 -10.46
N THR A 40 18.57 -2.10 -9.41
CA THR A 40 18.15 -3.50 -9.52
C THR A 40 16.88 -3.66 -10.35
N ALA A 41 15.91 -2.75 -10.18
CA ALA A 41 14.69 -2.74 -10.98
C ALA A 41 14.99 -2.42 -12.45
N ALA A 42 15.83 -1.42 -12.71
CA ALA A 42 16.24 -1.04 -14.06
C ALA A 42 17.01 -2.17 -14.76
N ASP A 43 17.96 -2.81 -14.09
CA ASP A 43 18.75 -3.92 -14.63
C ASP A 43 17.87 -5.11 -14.99
N ARG A 44 16.83 -5.40 -14.18
CA ARG A 44 15.84 -6.46 -14.49
C ARG A 44 15.02 -6.12 -15.75
N CYS A 45 14.52 -4.88 -15.83
CA CYS A 45 13.79 -4.43 -17.02
C CYS A 45 14.67 -4.48 -18.28
N ASP A 46 15.91 -4.07 -18.17
CA ASP A 46 16.87 -4.04 -19.27
C ASP A 46 17.23 -5.46 -19.73
N THR A 47 17.44 -6.37 -18.79
CA THR A 47 17.66 -7.79 -19.09
C THR A 47 16.49 -8.39 -19.84
N LEU A 48 15.26 -8.11 -19.40
CA LEU A 48 14.06 -8.61 -20.07
C LEU A 48 13.87 -7.98 -21.45
N HIS A 49 14.18 -6.69 -21.58
CA HIS A 49 14.08 -5.97 -22.84
C HIS A 49 15.04 -6.54 -23.88
N LYS A 50 16.29 -6.81 -23.50
CA LYS A 50 17.35 -7.34 -24.36
C LYS A 50 17.25 -8.84 -24.67
N ALA A 51 16.46 -9.58 -23.89
CA ALA A 51 16.29 -11.01 -24.12
C ALA A 51 15.73 -11.29 -25.52
N ASP A 52 16.34 -12.25 -26.21
CA ASP A 52 15.87 -12.71 -27.51
C ASP A 52 14.74 -13.74 -27.33
N MET A 53 13.55 -13.22 -27.06
CA MET A 53 12.33 -14.01 -26.88
C MET A 53 11.10 -13.22 -27.31
N PRO A 54 10.02 -13.91 -27.72
CA PRO A 54 8.76 -13.29 -28.10
C PRO A 54 8.18 -12.40 -26.98
N LEU A 55 7.43 -11.36 -27.35
CA LEU A 55 6.83 -10.43 -26.38
C LEU A 55 5.94 -11.14 -25.34
N ALA A 56 5.18 -12.15 -25.77
CA ALA A 56 4.34 -12.93 -24.85
C ALA A 56 5.14 -13.63 -23.76
N GLU A 57 6.30 -14.17 -24.08
CA GLU A 57 7.21 -14.80 -23.12
C GLU A 57 7.84 -13.76 -22.19
N LYS A 58 8.22 -12.59 -22.71
CA LYS A 58 8.68 -11.46 -21.89
C LYS A 58 7.63 -11.04 -20.86
N MET A 59 6.36 -10.94 -21.30
CA MET A 59 5.25 -10.58 -20.42
C MET A 59 5.02 -11.65 -19.32
N GLN A 60 5.10 -12.94 -19.67
CA GLN A 60 4.97 -14.02 -18.69
C GLN A 60 6.12 -14.00 -17.70
N ALA A 61 7.35 -13.80 -18.14
CA ALA A 61 8.52 -13.69 -17.28
C ALA A 61 8.41 -12.49 -16.32
N ALA A 62 8.01 -11.32 -16.83
CA ALA A 62 7.76 -10.14 -16.02
C ALA A 62 6.66 -10.38 -14.96
N ARG A 63 5.55 -11.00 -15.39
CA ARG A 63 4.46 -11.35 -14.50
C ARG A 63 4.91 -12.31 -13.39
N LYS A 64 5.66 -13.34 -13.73
CA LYS A 64 6.17 -14.30 -12.74
C LYS A 64 7.02 -13.61 -11.68
N VAL A 65 8.01 -12.82 -12.09
CA VAL A 65 8.89 -12.09 -11.16
C VAL A 65 8.08 -11.15 -10.27
N THR A 66 7.10 -10.45 -10.84
CA THR A 66 6.24 -9.54 -10.08
C THR A 66 5.37 -10.32 -9.09
N MET A 67 4.77 -11.43 -9.52
CA MET A 67 3.91 -12.25 -8.66
C MET A 67 4.68 -12.91 -7.53
N ASP A 68 5.86 -13.46 -7.81
CA ASP A 68 6.72 -14.08 -6.78
C ASP A 68 7.06 -13.05 -5.69
N PHE A 69 7.35 -11.80 -6.08
CA PHE A 69 7.64 -10.72 -5.13
C PHE A 69 6.40 -10.27 -4.34
N VAL A 70 5.25 -10.17 -5.01
CA VAL A 70 4.01 -9.63 -4.42
C VAL A 70 3.30 -10.67 -3.55
N LEU A 71 3.42 -11.98 -3.86
CA LEU A 71 2.82 -13.07 -3.09
C LEU A 71 3.52 -13.31 -1.74
N GLU A 72 4.74 -12.80 -1.57
CA GLU A 72 5.42 -12.82 -0.26
C GLU A 72 4.80 -11.86 0.76
N ASP A 73 4.07 -10.85 0.29
CA ASP A 73 3.47 -9.83 1.15
C ASP A 73 2.00 -10.14 1.45
N SER A 74 1.66 -10.17 2.74
CA SER A 74 0.28 -10.39 3.20
C SER A 74 -0.59 -9.15 3.07
N PHE A 75 0.00 -7.97 3.06
CA PHE A 75 -0.68 -6.68 2.95
C PHE A 75 0.22 -5.60 2.38
N LEU A 76 -0.38 -4.54 1.90
CA LEU A 76 0.32 -3.37 1.39
C LEU A 76 -0.07 -2.13 2.19
N ILE A 77 0.93 -1.43 2.72
CA ILE A 77 0.74 -0.12 3.34
C ILE A 77 1.50 0.92 2.54
N THR A 78 0.81 1.99 2.18
CA THR A 78 1.45 3.14 1.54
C THR A 78 1.06 4.43 2.25
N ASN A 79 2.02 5.31 2.44
CA ASN A 79 1.80 6.64 2.99
C ASN A 79 2.16 7.67 1.91
N VAL A 80 1.14 8.33 1.38
CA VAL A 80 1.31 9.40 0.38
C VAL A 80 1.59 10.76 1.03
N GLY A 81 1.54 10.82 2.35
CA GLY A 81 1.82 12.02 3.12
C GLY A 81 0.72 13.07 3.04
N ARG A 82 1.16 14.31 3.24
CA ARG A 82 0.25 15.46 3.25
C ARG A 82 0.01 15.95 1.82
N PHE A 83 -1.27 15.97 1.44
CA PHE A 83 -1.67 16.59 0.19
C PHE A 83 -1.64 18.12 0.31
N THR A 84 -0.92 18.76 -0.60
CA THR A 84 -0.81 20.21 -0.68
C THR A 84 -1.29 20.69 -2.03
N MET A 85 -1.94 21.86 -2.06
CA MET A 85 -2.41 22.47 -3.29
C MET A 85 -2.11 23.97 -3.28
N PRO A 86 -2.11 24.63 -4.45
CA PRO A 86 -2.03 26.08 -4.54
C PRO A 86 -3.11 26.76 -3.70
N GLU A 87 -2.79 27.87 -3.08
CA GLU A 87 -3.71 28.59 -2.19
C GLU A 87 -4.99 29.01 -2.89
N SER A 88 -4.90 29.34 -4.18
CA SER A 88 -6.06 29.65 -5.03
C SER A 88 -7.06 28.53 -5.20
N CYS A 89 -6.64 27.25 -5.00
CA CYS A 89 -7.50 26.08 -5.12
C CYS A 89 -8.15 25.69 -3.79
N ARG A 90 -7.57 26.11 -2.65
CA ARG A 90 -8.06 25.73 -1.30
C ARG A 90 -9.54 25.98 -1.05
N PRO A 91 -10.14 27.12 -1.46
CA PRO A 91 -11.55 27.35 -1.20
C PRO A 91 -12.50 26.38 -1.92
N TYR A 92 -12.01 25.69 -2.95
CA TYR A 92 -12.80 24.81 -3.80
C TYR A 92 -12.62 23.32 -3.46
N VAL A 93 -11.69 22.97 -2.58
CA VAL A 93 -11.42 21.59 -2.19
C VAL A 93 -11.73 21.42 -0.71
N LEU A 94 -12.86 20.83 -0.43
CA LEU A 94 -13.33 20.58 0.93
C LEU A 94 -12.63 19.39 1.57
N ASP A 95 -12.27 18.42 0.75
CA ASP A 95 -11.73 17.14 1.23
C ASP A 95 -10.88 16.46 0.17
N TYR A 96 -9.96 15.62 0.60
CA TYR A 96 -9.10 14.79 -0.24
C TYR A 96 -9.03 13.39 0.33
N GLY A 97 -9.14 12.42 -0.54
CA GLY A 97 -8.92 11.02 -0.20
C GLY A 97 -8.32 10.28 -1.38
N ALA A 98 -7.51 9.29 -1.09
CA ALA A 98 -6.98 8.37 -2.06
C ALA A 98 -7.24 6.94 -1.59
N ILE A 99 -7.36 6.02 -2.53
CA ILE A 99 -7.52 4.60 -2.25
C ILE A 99 -6.50 3.81 -3.06
N LEU A 100 -5.97 2.77 -2.45
CA LEU A 100 -5.08 1.82 -3.10
C LEU A 100 -5.88 0.54 -3.36
N PRO A 101 -6.05 0.13 -4.62
CA PRO A 101 -6.81 -1.09 -4.90
C PRO A 101 -6.08 -2.34 -4.41
N CYS A 102 -6.83 -3.32 -3.92
CA CYS A 102 -6.34 -4.67 -3.66
C CYS A 102 -6.21 -5.41 -4.98
N ALA A 103 -4.99 -5.49 -5.51
CA ALA A 103 -4.74 -6.24 -6.75
C ALA A 103 -4.43 -7.72 -6.46
N VAL A 104 -3.42 -7.97 -5.65
CA VAL A 104 -2.94 -9.32 -5.30
C VAL A 104 -3.01 -9.55 -3.81
N GLN A 105 -2.58 -8.60 -3.01
CA GLN A 105 -2.71 -8.66 -1.55
C GLN A 105 -4.17 -8.61 -1.13
N PRO A 106 -4.57 -9.37 -0.11
CA PRO A 106 -5.94 -9.36 0.39
C PRO A 106 -6.33 -8.05 1.08
N PHE A 107 -5.34 -7.26 1.49
CA PHE A 107 -5.52 -6.02 2.24
C PHE A 107 -4.55 -4.94 1.78
N ALA A 108 -5.05 -3.73 1.59
CA ALA A 108 -4.26 -2.55 1.29
C ALA A 108 -4.71 -1.37 2.15
N LEU A 109 -3.74 -0.68 2.74
CA LEU A 109 -3.95 0.51 3.55
C LEU A 109 -3.20 1.69 2.91
N LEU A 110 -3.92 2.75 2.61
CA LEU A 110 -3.35 4.01 2.17
C LEU A 110 -3.55 5.07 3.24
N ILE A 111 -2.46 5.72 3.61
CA ILE A 111 -2.45 6.83 4.57
C ILE A 111 -2.27 8.13 3.81
N SER A 112 -3.15 9.08 4.04
CA SER A 112 -3.07 10.44 3.46
C SER A 112 -3.51 11.47 4.47
N SER A 113 -3.09 12.72 4.31
CA SER A 113 -3.59 13.82 5.13
C SER A 113 -3.87 15.06 4.30
N TYR A 114 -4.90 15.80 4.69
CA TYR A 114 -5.29 17.07 4.12
C TYR A 114 -5.81 18.00 5.21
N GLY A 115 -5.31 19.22 5.27
CA GLY A 115 -5.60 20.12 6.39
C GLY A 115 -5.14 19.49 7.71
N ASP A 116 -6.05 19.38 8.65
CA ASP A 116 -5.82 18.80 9.98
C ASP A 116 -6.39 17.36 10.10
N THR A 117 -6.82 16.79 8.98
CA THR A 117 -7.41 15.45 8.94
C THR A 117 -6.44 14.45 8.33
N MET A 118 -6.25 13.33 9.02
CA MET A 118 -5.58 12.15 8.47
C MET A 118 -6.64 11.13 8.05
N LYS A 119 -6.44 10.53 6.89
CA LYS A 119 -7.31 9.48 6.34
C LYS A 119 -6.56 8.18 6.19
N LEU A 120 -7.19 7.13 6.67
CA LEU A 120 -6.77 5.75 6.49
C LEU A 120 -7.79 5.09 5.53
N SER A 121 -7.38 4.90 4.29
CA SER A 121 -8.23 4.27 3.28
C SER A 121 -7.88 2.80 3.18
N VAL A 122 -8.83 1.95 3.54
CA VAL A 122 -8.66 0.50 3.53
C VAL A 122 -9.39 -0.08 2.31
N ALA A 123 -8.68 -0.87 1.53
CA ALA A 123 -9.25 -1.76 0.53
C ALA A 123 -8.98 -3.21 0.94
N GLN A 124 -9.98 -4.07 0.85
CA GLN A 124 -9.85 -5.49 1.17
C GLN A 124 -10.68 -6.34 0.21
N ARG A 125 -10.23 -7.55 -0.03
CA ARG A 125 -10.91 -8.51 -0.91
C ARG A 125 -12.01 -9.28 -0.21
N ASP A 126 -11.92 -9.37 1.11
CA ASP A 126 -12.88 -10.07 1.95
C ASP A 126 -13.88 -9.07 2.55
N SER A 127 -15.10 -9.52 2.77
CA SER A 127 -16.13 -8.77 3.51
C SER A 127 -15.93 -8.80 5.03
N ASN A 128 -14.95 -9.55 5.53
CA ASN A 128 -14.64 -9.61 6.95
C ASN A 128 -14.00 -8.29 7.43
N MET A 129 -14.76 -7.54 8.21
CA MET A 129 -14.33 -6.24 8.74
C MET A 129 -13.48 -6.33 10.01
N GLN A 130 -13.03 -7.51 10.43
CA GLN A 130 -12.28 -7.69 11.67
C GLN A 130 -11.00 -6.85 11.72
N ILE A 131 -10.21 -6.85 10.64
CA ILE A 131 -8.95 -6.05 10.58
C ILE A 131 -9.24 -4.55 10.74
N VAL A 132 -10.33 -4.07 10.14
CA VAL A 132 -10.73 -2.65 10.29
C VAL A 132 -11.22 -2.40 11.71
N GLY A 133 -11.97 -3.32 12.31
CA GLY A 133 -12.41 -3.25 13.70
C GLY A 133 -11.23 -3.22 14.67
N ASP A 134 -10.25 -4.08 14.48
CA ASP A 134 -9.03 -4.13 15.30
C ASP A 134 -8.20 -2.85 15.14
N LEU A 135 -8.10 -2.31 13.92
CA LEU A 135 -7.45 -1.02 13.67
C LEU A 135 -8.14 0.12 14.41
N MET A 136 -9.48 0.19 14.34
CA MET A 136 -10.26 1.21 15.06
C MET A 136 -10.09 1.10 16.58
N SER A 137 -10.13 -0.12 17.10
CA SER A 137 -9.90 -0.39 18.53
C SER A 137 -8.50 0.04 18.96
N GLY A 138 -7.47 -0.31 18.19
CA GLY A 138 -6.10 0.10 18.49
C GLY A 138 -5.90 1.61 18.43
N LEU A 139 -6.56 2.33 17.52
CA LEU A 139 -6.54 3.79 17.49
C LEU A 139 -7.18 4.38 18.74
N HIS A 140 -8.32 3.84 19.16
CA HIS A 140 -9.01 4.28 20.37
C HIS A 140 -8.17 4.04 21.63
N GLU A 141 -7.49 2.90 21.76
CA GLU A 141 -6.61 2.56 22.87
C GLU A 141 -5.46 3.57 23.06
N ILE A 142 -4.97 4.15 21.96
CA ILE A 142 -3.93 5.19 22.01
C ILE A 142 -4.49 6.61 22.05
N GLY A 143 -5.81 6.77 22.30
CA GLY A 143 -6.47 8.06 22.44
C GLY A 143 -6.75 8.79 21.13
N VAL A 144 -6.76 8.09 20.01
CA VAL A 144 -7.11 8.66 18.69
C VAL A 144 -8.57 8.35 18.39
N GLU A 145 -9.39 9.40 18.32
CA GLU A 145 -10.76 9.28 17.85
C GLU A 145 -10.80 9.22 16.32
N ALA A 146 -11.49 8.24 15.79
CA ALA A 146 -11.62 8.03 14.36
C ALA A 146 -13.07 7.77 13.97
N GLU A 147 -13.49 8.33 12.84
CA GLU A 147 -14.79 8.08 12.22
C GLU A 147 -14.61 7.10 11.06
N SER A 148 -15.40 6.04 11.01
CA SER A 148 -15.38 5.05 9.94
C SER A 148 -16.51 5.29 8.95
N ARG A 149 -16.19 5.26 7.65
CA ARG A 149 -17.16 5.28 6.55
C ARG A 149 -16.87 4.14 5.60
N SER A 150 -17.88 3.35 5.29
CA SER A 150 -17.76 2.26 4.33
C SER A 150 -18.44 2.64 3.01
N TYR A 151 -17.76 2.35 1.92
CA TYR A 151 -18.28 2.53 0.57
C TYR A 151 -18.26 1.16 -0.12
N PRO A 152 -19.44 0.56 -0.42
CA PRO A 152 -19.46 -0.66 -1.18
C PRO A 152 -18.89 -0.40 -2.57
N PHE A 153 -17.87 -1.15 -2.96
CA PHE A 153 -17.34 -1.09 -4.29
C PHE A 153 -18.26 -1.86 -5.23
N VAL A 154 -19.13 -1.15 -5.92
CA VAL A 154 -19.97 -1.74 -6.96
C VAL A 154 -19.15 -1.72 -8.25
N VAL A 155 -18.66 -2.90 -8.68
CA VAL A 155 -18.16 -3.08 -10.04
C VAL A 155 -19.36 -3.03 -10.97
N THR A 156 -19.67 -1.86 -11.50
CA THR A 156 -20.54 -1.77 -12.67
C THR A 156 -19.80 -2.44 -13.83
N ARG A 157 -20.21 -3.64 -14.19
CA ARG A 157 -19.84 -4.22 -15.47
C ARG A 157 -20.38 -3.25 -16.53
N TYR A 158 -19.47 -2.60 -17.26
CA TYR A 158 -19.85 -2.00 -18.54
C TYR A 158 -20.27 -3.15 -19.43
N ASP A 159 -21.58 -3.24 -19.74
CA ASP A 159 -22.09 -4.16 -20.73
C ASP A 159 -21.41 -3.85 -22.08
N GLY A 160 -20.45 -4.65 -22.46
CA GLY A 160 -19.63 -4.48 -23.65
C GLY A 160 -18.17 -4.92 -23.54
N MET A 161 -17.65 -5.16 -22.33
CA MET A 161 -16.34 -5.81 -22.14
C MET A 161 -16.56 -7.17 -21.49
N ALA A 162 -16.78 -8.18 -22.31
CA ALA A 162 -16.62 -9.56 -21.91
C ALA A 162 -15.12 -9.81 -21.69
N CYS A 163 -14.66 -9.70 -20.44
CA CYS A 163 -13.45 -10.39 -20.03
C CYS A 163 -13.85 -11.86 -19.87
N GLU A 164 -13.68 -12.61 -20.93
CA GLU A 164 -13.65 -14.07 -20.82
C GLU A 164 -12.50 -14.44 -19.88
N ALA A 165 -12.85 -15.24 -18.87
CA ALA A 165 -11.93 -15.73 -17.84
C ALA A 165 -10.99 -16.81 -18.39
#